data_647749113a7412313cd704ec6fd808d3
#
_entry.id   647749113a7412313cd704ec6fd808d3
#
_cell.length_a   1.000
_cell.length_b   1.000
_cell.length_c   1.000
_cell.angle_alpha   90.00
_cell.angle_beta   90.00
_cell.angle_gamma   90.00
#
_symmetry.space_group_name_H-M   'P 1'
#
loop_
_entity.id
_entity.type
_entity.pdbx_description
1 polymer ?
#
loop_
_entity_poly.entity_id
_entity_poly.type
_entity_poly.pdbx_seq_one_letter_code
_entity_poly.pdbx_strand_id
1 'polypeptide(L)'
;MNSIIAVLTAVVMLFTQSDMYEIMWNNTDDEVRKTFPIAVQAHACGMTDEEFEFMARVIQAESNGTYDWSDFEDKVLIACVILNRVEDSRFNNTISSVLTESGQFSTVSGGYCSCSYSDSSKWAIITAQRRLAEGTVPDNLLYFNCIGYQYGTPYGEFGGNYFATA
;
A
#
# COMPACT_ATOMS: atom_id res chain seq x y z
N MET A 1 7.52 15.86 -44.05
CA MET A 1 8.12 15.62 -42.72
C MET A 1 7.38 16.35 -41.59
N ASN A 2 6.91 17.60 -41.82
CA ASN A 2 6.18 18.39 -40.79
C ASN A 2 4.79 17.83 -40.39
N SER A 3 4.11 17.09 -41.30
CA SER A 3 2.75 16.57 -41.03
C SER A 3 2.74 15.40 -40.04
N ILE A 4 3.74 14.53 -40.11
CA ILE A 4 3.86 13.37 -39.17
C ILE A 4 4.22 13.83 -37.76
N ILE A 5 5.10 14.83 -37.65
CA ILE A 5 5.49 15.40 -36.36
C ILE A 5 4.29 16.10 -35.70
N ALA A 6 3.49 16.84 -36.48
CA ALA A 6 2.29 17.50 -35.96
C ALA A 6 1.22 16.52 -35.49
N VAL A 7 1.04 15.39 -36.19
CA VAL A 7 0.10 14.32 -35.79
C VAL A 7 0.60 13.62 -34.52
N LEU A 8 1.88 13.29 -34.41
CA LEU A 8 2.47 12.70 -33.22
C LEU A 8 2.37 13.64 -31.98
N THR A 9 2.62 14.93 -32.17
CA THR A 9 2.46 15.94 -31.11
C THR A 9 1.00 16.09 -30.71
N ALA A 10 0.05 16.05 -31.63
CA ALA A 10 -1.37 16.12 -31.34
C ALA A 10 -1.88 14.87 -30.62
N VAL A 11 -1.37 13.69 -30.93
CA VAL A 11 -1.73 12.43 -30.24
C VAL A 11 -1.20 12.44 -28.82
N VAL A 12 0.04 12.90 -28.58
CA VAL A 12 0.62 13.02 -27.23
C VAL A 12 -0.14 14.03 -26.37
N MET A 13 -0.72 15.08 -26.96
CA MET A 13 -1.54 16.07 -26.25
C MET A 13 -2.95 15.58 -25.87
N LEU A 14 -3.38 14.42 -26.35
CA LEU A 14 -4.69 13.85 -26.06
C LEU A 14 -4.69 12.97 -24.78
N PHE A 15 -3.53 12.55 -24.30
CA PHE A 15 -3.41 11.73 -23.09
C PHE A 15 -3.07 12.60 -21.90
N THR A 16 -3.83 12.45 -20.81
CA THR A 16 -3.47 13.00 -19.50
C THR A 16 -2.30 12.21 -18.90
N GLN A 17 -1.66 12.77 -17.89
CA GLN A 17 -0.64 12.03 -17.11
C GLN A 17 -1.22 10.74 -16.52
N SER A 18 -2.47 10.80 -16.07
CA SER A 18 -3.23 9.66 -15.55
C SER A 18 -3.39 8.56 -16.61
N ASP A 19 -3.77 8.91 -17.83
CA ASP A 19 -3.90 7.93 -18.93
C ASP A 19 -2.56 7.25 -19.21
N MET A 20 -1.47 8.01 -19.18
CA MET A 20 -0.12 7.48 -19.40
C MET A 20 0.29 6.48 -18.30
N TYR A 21 -0.03 6.78 -17.02
CA TYR A 21 0.25 5.88 -15.91
C TYR A 21 -0.55 4.59 -16.02
N GLU A 22 -1.82 4.68 -16.38
CA GLU A 22 -2.69 3.51 -16.59
C GLU A 22 -2.18 2.63 -17.76
N ILE A 23 -1.79 3.24 -18.86
CA ILE A 23 -1.21 2.52 -20.03
C ILE A 23 0.09 1.82 -19.63
N MET A 24 0.99 2.50 -18.90
CA MET A 24 2.24 1.91 -18.43
C MET A 24 1.95 0.71 -17.52
N TRP A 25 1.04 0.86 -16.58
CA TRP A 25 0.68 -0.17 -15.62
C TRP A 25 0.08 -1.40 -16.30
N ASN A 26 -0.90 -1.21 -17.17
CA ASN A 26 -1.66 -2.31 -17.78
C ASN A 26 -0.88 -3.10 -18.84
N ASN A 27 0.19 -2.52 -19.40
CA ASN A 27 1.00 -3.16 -20.46
C ASN A 27 2.33 -3.74 -19.98
N THR A 28 2.52 -3.89 -18.68
CA THR A 28 3.77 -4.43 -18.10
C THR A 28 3.49 -5.56 -17.12
N ASP A 29 4.48 -6.41 -16.87
CA ASP A 29 4.43 -7.44 -15.83
C ASP A 29 4.84 -6.90 -14.45
N ASP A 30 4.63 -7.71 -13.42
CA ASP A 30 4.87 -7.32 -12.03
C ASP A 30 6.35 -7.04 -11.74
N GLU A 31 7.29 -7.70 -12.41
CA GLU A 31 8.72 -7.46 -12.20
C GLU A 31 9.13 -6.06 -12.68
N VAL A 32 8.54 -5.60 -13.78
CA VAL A 32 8.74 -4.24 -14.29
C VAL A 32 7.97 -3.22 -13.44
N ARG A 33 6.72 -3.52 -13.04
CA ARG A 33 5.91 -2.64 -12.19
C ARG A 33 6.57 -2.29 -10.86
N LYS A 34 7.32 -3.22 -10.26
CA LYS A 34 8.09 -2.98 -9.02
C LYS A 34 9.13 -1.86 -9.17
N THR A 35 9.60 -1.60 -10.38
CA THR A 35 10.61 -0.59 -10.68
C THR A 35 10.02 0.77 -11.05
N PHE A 36 8.69 0.88 -11.18
CA PHE A 36 8.06 2.14 -11.58
C PHE A 36 8.23 3.24 -10.54
N PRO A 37 8.25 4.52 -10.96
CA PRO A 37 8.19 5.65 -10.05
C PRO A 37 6.99 5.58 -9.12
N ILE A 38 7.12 6.15 -7.91
CA ILE A 38 6.05 6.19 -6.91
C ILE A 38 4.75 6.71 -7.49
N ALA A 39 4.79 7.79 -8.27
CA ALA A 39 3.60 8.36 -8.88
C ALA A 39 2.79 7.37 -9.73
N VAL A 40 3.46 6.42 -10.41
CA VAL A 40 2.77 5.37 -11.19
C VAL A 40 2.18 4.32 -10.26
N GLN A 41 2.92 3.91 -9.23
CA GLN A 41 2.47 2.90 -8.26
C GLN A 41 1.31 3.44 -7.39
N ALA A 42 1.42 4.66 -6.89
CA ALA A 42 0.38 5.33 -6.12
C ALA A 42 -0.90 5.52 -6.95
N HIS A 43 -0.76 5.97 -8.20
CA HIS A 43 -1.90 6.10 -9.12
C HIS A 43 -2.62 4.77 -9.35
N ALA A 44 -1.87 3.67 -9.55
CA ALA A 44 -2.45 2.34 -9.71
C ALA A 44 -3.21 1.87 -8.46
N CYS A 45 -2.88 2.41 -7.30
CA CYS A 45 -3.55 2.15 -6.02
C CYS A 45 -4.68 3.15 -5.70
N GLY A 46 -4.92 4.16 -6.54
CA GLY A 46 -5.89 5.22 -6.26
C GLY A 46 -5.48 6.13 -5.11
N MET A 47 -4.18 6.27 -4.85
CA MET A 47 -3.60 7.05 -3.76
C MET A 47 -2.83 8.27 -4.28
N THR A 48 -2.65 9.29 -3.44
CA THR A 48 -1.64 10.32 -3.68
C THR A 48 -0.24 9.76 -3.42
N ASP A 49 0.79 10.41 -3.98
CA ASP A 49 2.20 10.02 -3.74
C ASP A 49 2.53 10.05 -2.25
N GLU A 50 2.05 11.09 -1.54
CA GLU A 50 2.26 11.27 -0.10
C GLU A 50 1.60 10.18 0.75
N GLU A 51 0.36 9.79 0.42
CA GLU A 51 -0.34 8.69 1.11
C GLU A 51 0.36 7.36 0.89
N PHE A 52 0.77 7.08 -0.33
CA PHE A 52 1.48 5.86 -0.68
C PHE A 52 2.84 5.75 0.03
N GLU A 53 3.63 6.83 0.02
CA GLU A 53 4.90 6.89 0.75
C GLU A 53 4.72 6.74 2.26
N PHE A 54 3.74 7.45 2.83
CA PHE A 54 3.48 7.38 4.26
C PHE A 54 3.09 5.96 4.68
N MET A 55 2.20 5.34 3.93
CA MET A 55 1.79 3.95 4.18
C MET A 55 2.99 3.00 4.04
N ALA A 56 3.84 3.14 3.02
CA ALA A 56 5.04 2.32 2.85
C ALA A 56 6.03 2.45 4.02
N ARG A 57 6.20 3.67 4.58
CA ARG A 57 7.03 3.91 5.78
C ARG A 57 6.50 3.20 7.01
N VAL A 58 5.19 3.28 7.24
CA VAL A 58 4.55 2.63 8.38
C VAL A 58 4.64 1.12 8.24
N ILE A 59 4.32 0.54 7.09
CA ILE A 59 4.48 -0.90 6.84
C ILE A 59 5.91 -1.34 7.11
N GLN A 60 6.91 -0.59 6.63
CA GLN A 60 8.33 -0.90 6.88
C GLN A 60 8.66 -0.90 8.37
N ALA A 61 8.15 0.06 9.12
CA ALA A 61 8.43 0.20 10.54
C ALA A 61 7.73 -0.89 11.38
N GLU A 62 6.49 -1.23 11.04
CA GLU A 62 5.67 -2.22 11.76
C GLU A 62 6.09 -3.68 11.44
N SER A 63 6.74 -3.93 10.31
CA SER A 63 7.26 -5.24 9.90
C SER A 63 8.67 -5.54 10.45
N ASN A 64 8.99 -5.10 11.67
CA ASN A 64 10.29 -5.27 12.33
C ASN A 64 11.49 -4.71 11.53
N GLY A 65 11.25 -3.78 10.62
CA GLY A 65 12.27 -3.05 9.89
C GLY A 65 13.03 -3.84 8.84
N THR A 66 12.60 -5.05 8.46
CA THR A 66 13.24 -5.82 7.40
C THR A 66 13.09 -5.14 6.04
N TYR A 67 14.20 -5.01 5.30
CA TYR A 67 14.23 -4.31 4.00
C TYR A 67 14.17 -5.25 2.79
N ASP A 68 14.29 -6.54 3.02
CA ASP A 68 14.22 -7.57 1.99
C ASP A 68 12.80 -8.14 1.81
N TRP A 69 12.71 -9.27 1.14
CA TRP A 69 11.45 -9.95 0.85
C TRP A 69 11.16 -11.10 1.83
N SER A 70 11.98 -11.31 2.87
CA SER A 70 11.84 -12.46 3.79
C SER A 70 10.53 -12.41 4.57
N ASP A 71 10.11 -11.21 5.00
CA ASP A 71 8.86 -10.99 5.75
C ASP A 71 7.79 -10.32 4.89
N PHE A 72 7.76 -10.64 3.59
CA PHE A 72 6.86 -9.98 2.65
C PHE A 72 5.37 -10.23 2.99
N GLU A 73 5.03 -11.44 3.45
CA GLU A 73 3.66 -11.76 3.85
C GLU A 73 3.19 -10.90 5.02
N ASP A 74 4.04 -10.67 6.02
CA ASP A 74 3.77 -9.75 7.13
C ASP A 74 3.45 -8.34 6.64
N LYS A 75 4.28 -7.79 5.75
CA LYS A 75 4.06 -6.49 5.13
C LYS A 75 2.73 -6.39 4.39
N VAL A 76 2.38 -7.43 3.64
CA VAL A 76 1.11 -7.51 2.92
C VAL A 76 -0.07 -7.50 3.89
N LEU A 77 -0.01 -8.26 4.98
CA LEU A 77 -1.10 -8.33 5.95
C LEU A 77 -1.23 -7.04 6.76
N ILE A 78 -0.12 -6.36 7.12
CA ILE A 78 -0.15 -5.01 7.69
C ILE A 78 -0.86 -4.04 6.74
N ALA A 79 -0.52 -4.08 5.44
CA ALA A 79 -1.18 -3.26 4.43
C ALA A 79 -2.68 -3.57 4.31
N CYS A 80 -3.08 -4.86 4.35
CA CYS A 80 -4.49 -5.25 4.38
C CYS A 80 -5.22 -4.68 5.60
N VAL A 81 -4.63 -4.74 6.79
CA VAL A 81 -5.23 -4.16 8.00
C VAL A 81 -5.45 -2.65 7.83
N ILE A 82 -4.47 -1.92 7.31
CA ILE A 82 -4.60 -0.48 7.08
C ILE A 82 -5.76 -0.19 6.11
N LEU A 83 -5.80 -0.87 4.96
CA LEU A 83 -6.83 -0.68 3.93
C LEU A 83 -8.22 -1.07 4.43
N ASN A 84 -8.35 -2.20 5.13
CA ASN A 84 -9.62 -2.62 5.72
C ASN A 84 -10.13 -1.62 6.76
N ARG A 85 -9.25 -1.00 7.57
CA ARG A 85 -9.64 0.04 8.52
C ARG A 85 -10.17 1.30 7.83
N VAL A 86 -9.65 1.67 6.66
CA VAL A 86 -10.17 2.80 5.87
C VAL A 86 -11.61 2.56 5.44
N GLU A 87 -11.98 1.33 5.13
CA GLU A 87 -13.32 0.94 4.69
C GLU A 87 -14.27 0.64 5.86
N ASP A 88 -13.75 0.36 7.07
CA ASP A 88 -14.56 -0.02 8.23
C ASP A 88 -15.03 1.20 9.03
N SER A 89 -16.34 1.30 9.24
CA SER A 89 -16.97 2.44 9.93
C SER A 89 -16.53 2.69 11.38
N ARG A 90 -15.81 1.76 11.99
CA ARG A 90 -15.24 1.89 13.35
C ARG A 90 -13.96 2.73 13.37
N PHE A 91 -13.36 2.95 12.22
CA PHE A 91 -12.12 3.70 12.05
C PHE A 91 -12.35 4.97 11.21
N ASN A 92 -11.32 5.77 11.08
CA ASN A 92 -11.32 6.90 10.17
C ASN A 92 -11.26 6.42 8.71
N ASN A 93 -11.80 7.20 7.79
CA ASN A 93 -12.03 6.82 6.40
C ASN A 93 -10.96 7.31 5.41
N THR A 94 -9.77 7.64 5.87
CA THR A 94 -8.63 7.98 5.00
C THR A 94 -7.36 7.29 5.51
N ILE A 95 -6.43 6.99 4.61
CA ILE A 95 -5.15 6.39 4.96
C ILE A 95 -4.42 7.23 6.01
N SER A 96 -4.29 8.53 5.77
CA SER A 96 -3.60 9.42 6.71
C SER A 96 -4.26 9.42 8.10
N SER A 97 -5.60 9.44 8.18
CA SER A 97 -6.30 9.46 9.46
C SER A 97 -6.22 8.12 10.20
N VAL A 98 -6.26 6.99 9.50
CA VAL A 98 -6.02 5.67 10.09
C VAL A 98 -4.59 5.56 10.64
N LEU A 99 -3.59 5.99 9.87
CA LEU A 99 -2.18 5.90 10.27
C LEU A 99 -1.82 6.84 11.43
N THR A 100 -2.52 7.97 11.57
CA THR A 100 -2.25 8.96 12.63
C THR A 100 -3.16 8.82 13.84
N GLU A 101 -4.05 7.83 13.86
CA GLU A 101 -4.92 7.58 14.98
C GLU A 101 -4.11 7.20 16.23
N SER A 102 -4.44 7.89 17.33
CA SER A 102 -3.68 7.75 18.58
C SER A 102 -3.65 6.32 19.10
N GLY A 103 -2.45 5.79 19.30
CA GLY A 103 -2.23 4.45 19.88
C GLY A 103 -2.36 3.29 18.89
N GLN A 104 -2.60 3.56 17.59
CA GLN A 104 -2.70 2.49 16.58
C GLN A 104 -1.34 2.08 16.01
N PHE A 105 -0.50 3.05 15.70
CA PHE A 105 0.84 2.81 15.14
C PHE A 105 1.89 3.54 16.00
N SER A 106 2.65 2.79 16.79
CA SER A 106 3.67 3.36 17.70
C SER A 106 4.82 4.05 16.98
N THR A 107 5.02 3.72 15.72
CA THR A 107 6.05 4.29 14.83
C THR A 107 5.67 5.65 14.26
N VAL A 108 4.39 6.04 14.40
CA VAL A 108 3.88 7.32 13.92
C VAL A 108 3.86 8.34 15.06
N SER A 109 4.52 9.46 14.87
CA SER A 109 4.54 10.57 15.84
C SER A 109 4.29 11.90 15.15
N GLY A 110 3.31 12.66 15.66
CA GLY A 110 2.98 13.97 15.09
C GLY A 110 2.51 13.92 13.63
N GLY A 111 1.92 12.82 13.19
CA GLY A 111 1.45 12.64 11.82
C GLY A 111 2.53 12.22 10.82
N TYR A 112 3.68 11.77 11.29
CA TYR A 112 4.80 11.38 10.44
C TYR A 112 5.52 10.13 10.98
N CYS A 113 5.96 9.26 10.06
CA CYS A 113 6.87 8.15 10.33
C CYS A 113 8.25 8.44 9.70
N SER A 114 9.31 8.47 10.50
CA SER A 114 10.67 8.77 10.04
C SER A 114 11.39 7.57 9.41
N CYS A 115 10.79 6.39 9.43
CA CYS A 115 11.37 5.19 8.84
C CYS A 115 11.55 5.37 7.32
N SER A 116 12.68 4.95 6.78
CA SER A 116 12.82 4.75 5.34
C SER A 116 12.02 3.50 4.93
N TYR A 117 11.68 3.37 3.66
CA TYR A 117 10.92 2.23 3.15
C TYR A 117 11.66 1.51 2.02
N SER A 118 11.32 0.24 1.81
CA SER A 118 11.88 -0.63 0.80
C SER A 118 10.93 -0.83 -0.39
N ASP A 119 11.43 -1.41 -1.47
CA ASP A 119 10.59 -1.83 -2.60
C ASP A 119 9.59 -2.90 -2.18
N SER A 120 9.95 -3.79 -1.23
CA SER A 120 9.00 -4.76 -0.70
C SER A 120 7.83 -4.12 0.07
N SER A 121 8.07 -3.01 0.80
CA SER A 121 7.00 -2.28 1.48
C SER A 121 6.05 -1.58 0.51
N LYS A 122 6.56 -1.00 -0.57
CA LYS A 122 5.74 -0.45 -1.65
C LYS A 122 4.91 -1.53 -2.34
N TRP A 123 5.55 -2.64 -2.68
CA TRP A 123 4.88 -3.73 -3.38
C TRP A 123 3.84 -4.44 -2.50
N ALA A 124 4.01 -4.41 -1.18
CA ALA A 124 3.02 -4.92 -0.24
C ALA A 124 1.67 -4.20 -0.33
N ILE A 125 1.66 -2.88 -0.57
CA ILE A 125 0.43 -2.09 -0.76
C ILE A 125 -0.35 -2.60 -1.98
N ILE A 126 0.34 -2.74 -3.11
CA ILE A 126 -0.24 -3.21 -4.37
C ILE A 126 -0.77 -4.65 -4.23
N THR A 127 0.00 -5.51 -3.57
CA THR A 127 -0.37 -6.89 -3.32
C THR A 127 -1.58 -6.99 -2.38
N ALA A 128 -1.64 -6.16 -1.36
CA ALA A 128 -2.75 -6.12 -0.42
C ALA A 128 -4.06 -5.72 -1.11
N GLN A 129 -4.06 -4.67 -1.93
CA GLN A 129 -5.24 -4.27 -2.70
C GLN A 129 -5.72 -5.39 -3.62
N ARG A 130 -4.81 -6.07 -4.30
CA ARG A 130 -5.14 -7.22 -5.16
C ARG A 130 -5.79 -8.34 -4.35
N ARG A 131 -5.20 -8.73 -3.21
CA ARG A 131 -5.72 -9.81 -2.36
C ARG A 131 -7.08 -9.49 -1.74
N LEU A 132 -7.31 -8.25 -1.34
CA LEU A 132 -8.61 -7.80 -0.83
C LEU A 132 -9.65 -7.83 -1.95
N ALA A 133 -9.33 -7.35 -3.15
CA ALA A 133 -10.22 -7.40 -4.31
C ALA A 133 -10.56 -8.84 -4.75
N GLU A 134 -9.62 -9.77 -4.61
CA GLU A 134 -9.80 -11.20 -4.91
C GLU A 134 -10.50 -11.97 -3.76
N GLY A 135 -10.70 -11.35 -2.59
CA GLY A 135 -11.26 -12.01 -1.40
C GLY A 135 -10.36 -13.09 -0.80
N THR A 136 -9.04 -13.05 -1.07
CA THR A 136 -8.07 -14.01 -0.52
C THR A 136 -7.58 -13.63 0.88
N VAL A 137 -7.84 -12.40 1.30
CA VAL A 137 -7.70 -11.92 2.68
C VAL A 137 -9.06 -11.38 3.13
N PRO A 138 -9.53 -11.68 4.36
CA PRO A 138 -10.83 -11.20 4.85
C PRO A 138 -10.86 -9.67 4.95
N ASP A 139 -11.99 -9.07 4.58
CA ASP A 139 -12.26 -7.63 4.72
C ASP A 139 -12.37 -7.15 6.18
N ASN A 140 -12.59 -8.08 7.11
CA ASN A 140 -12.61 -7.84 8.55
C ASN A 140 -11.29 -8.19 9.25
N LEU A 141 -10.16 -8.37 8.54
CA LEU A 141 -8.84 -8.45 9.12
C LEU A 141 -8.42 -7.04 9.57
N LEU A 142 -8.58 -6.73 10.87
CA LEU A 142 -8.50 -5.36 11.40
C LEU A 142 -7.46 -5.18 12.49
N TYR A 143 -6.90 -6.26 13.03
CA TYR A 143 -5.99 -6.19 14.17
C TYR A 143 -4.69 -6.90 13.88
N PHE A 144 -3.60 -6.33 14.37
CA PHE A 144 -2.32 -7.02 14.53
C PHE A 144 -1.57 -6.50 15.77
N ASN A 145 -0.69 -7.33 16.32
CA ASN A 145 0.12 -6.99 17.50
C ASN A 145 1.34 -7.89 17.59
N CYS A 146 2.48 -7.37 18.02
CA CYS A 146 3.73 -8.14 18.16
C CYS A 146 3.82 -8.96 19.48
N ILE A 147 2.89 -8.79 20.43
CA ILE A 147 2.91 -9.49 21.73
C ILE A 147 1.83 -10.57 21.88
N GLY A 148 1.11 -10.88 20.80
CA GLY A 148 0.06 -11.90 20.77
C GLY A 148 -1.30 -11.38 20.37
N TYR A 149 -2.30 -12.28 20.33
CA TYR A 149 -3.68 -11.95 20.00
C TYR A 149 -4.33 -11.16 21.14
N GLN A 150 -4.55 -9.87 20.92
CA GLN A 150 -5.16 -8.98 21.92
C GLN A 150 -6.66 -8.82 21.72
N TYR A 151 -7.13 -8.87 20.47
CA TYR A 151 -8.51 -8.63 20.08
C TYR A 151 -8.91 -9.56 18.93
N GLY A 152 -10.22 -9.83 18.82
CA GLY A 152 -10.80 -10.53 17.68
C GLY A 152 -10.52 -12.03 17.65
N THR A 153 -10.74 -12.63 16.50
CA THR A 153 -10.50 -14.05 16.22
C THR A 153 -9.13 -14.22 15.55
N PRO A 154 -8.25 -15.10 16.06
CA PRO A 154 -6.93 -15.35 15.47
C PRO A 154 -7.01 -15.71 13.97
N TYR A 155 -6.23 -14.99 13.16
CA TYR A 155 -6.05 -15.27 11.73
C TYR A 155 -4.74 -16.01 11.46
N GLY A 156 -3.62 -15.56 12.07
CA GLY A 156 -2.30 -16.19 11.94
C GLY A 156 -1.18 -15.34 12.48
N GLU A 157 0.02 -15.93 12.53
CA GLU A 157 1.27 -15.26 12.92
C GLU A 157 2.20 -15.19 11.72
N PHE A 158 2.69 -13.98 11.40
CA PHE A 158 3.58 -13.70 10.27
C PHE A 158 4.59 -12.63 10.68
N GLY A 159 5.88 -12.84 10.40
CA GLY A 159 6.94 -11.87 10.68
C GLY A 159 7.05 -11.41 12.14
N GLY A 160 6.48 -12.17 13.09
CA GLY A 160 6.41 -11.81 14.51
C GLY A 160 5.19 -10.96 14.87
N ASN A 161 4.27 -10.71 13.94
CA ASN A 161 2.98 -10.09 14.19
C ASN A 161 1.85 -11.14 14.23
N TYR A 162 0.93 -10.98 15.16
CA TYR A 162 -0.26 -11.80 15.36
C TYR A 162 -1.47 -11.09 14.80
N PHE A 163 -2.02 -11.59 13.70
CA PHE A 163 -3.14 -10.99 12.98
C PHE A 163 -4.47 -11.57 13.42
N ALA A 164 -5.51 -10.74 13.53
CA ALA A 164 -6.84 -11.16 13.93
C ALA A 164 -7.94 -10.42 13.17
N THR A 165 -9.05 -11.14 12.93
CA THR A 165 -10.29 -10.59 12.38
C THR A 165 -11.19 -10.05 13.48
N ALA A 166 -12.06 -9.10 13.14
CA ALA A 166 -13.06 -8.54 14.07
C ALA A 166 -14.24 -9.48 14.28
#